data_3ee1f8a24d5d05562acaef8638024d26
#
_entry.id   3ee1f8a24d5d05562acaef8638024d26
#
_cell.length_a   1.000
_cell.length_b   1.000
_cell.length_c   1.000
_cell.angle_alpha   90.00
_cell.angle_beta   90.00
_cell.angle_gamma   90.00
#
_symmetry.space_group_name_H-M   'P 1'
#
loop_
_entity.id
_entity.type
_entity.pdbx_description
1 polymer ?
#
loop_
_entity_poly.entity_id
_entity_poly.type
_entity_poly.pdbx_seq_one_letter_code
_entity_poly.pdbx_strand_id
1 'polypeptide(L)'
;MYNFGKTVNQVVIPDLSEQIILKTVAKAELEFKEKEIAEKMTALDFYYNINMDKHIEQYFSSESLQQIPTYPSKVVPRFARARMMLYKSPPKRYFNGEINDDYNNVAYMLDSQTKQFSELSWLLGCCHFKTKYNQMKERLEYEILPNVKEYYLEGESHPYGYSYEIDKGNKKDRQYVFWSEDRDGTPGMHFRFDQKGKRYAIAGNEDMVNPFGLNPISKVVYPSSSYDVVRSAIQIGIAMTEIALSVRNRLGQPVFTGIDEGQSVIKSGIDSAIILPEGGTFQYVSPTGGLDEMIEAVKIFANQTAENNHLRIRWGDSTGNAPSGEALKILEIENLESRESDIPYFKEWEQTRYEIDKRILEVYNVMTLPDDYYVDFGEITYPMSVDQELKMLQWKLDNGIMTKRDLLLYFNPDMNDQELEEKLGEVAEERNQEVQQQREAQEPVSQIERILNAG
;
A
#
# COMPACT_ATOMS: atom_id res chain seq x y z
N MET A 1 -15.06 -20.29 21.12
CA MET A 1 -15.11 -18.86 20.82
C MET A 1 -13.68 -18.41 20.55
N TYR A 2 -13.30 -18.27 19.29
CA TYR A 2 -11.96 -17.77 18.95
C TYR A 2 -11.93 -16.29 19.33
N ASN A 3 -11.02 -15.90 20.23
CA ASN A 3 -10.78 -14.50 20.56
C ASN A 3 -10.09 -13.82 19.36
N PHE A 4 -10.87 -13.42 18.37
CA PHE A 4 -10.42 -12.52 17.32
C PHE A 4 -10.18 -11.15 17.96
N GLY A 5 -8.96 -10.83 18.31
CA GLY A 5 -8.65 -9.50 18.84
C GLY A 5 -7.52 -9.40 19.86
N LYS A 6 -6.94 -10.48 20.30
CA LYS A 6 -5.69 -10.35 21.07
C LYS A 6 -4.53 -10.20 20.09
N THR A 7 -4.30 -8.96 19.69
CA THR A 7 -2.98 -8.63 19.11
C THR A 7 -1.92 -8.93 20.16
N VAL A 8 -0.82 -9.52 19.76
CA VAL A 8 0.24 -10.04 20.64
C VAL A 8 0.91 -8.97 21.50
N ASN A 9 0.62 -7.69 21.24
CA ASN A 9 1.15 -6.52 21.92
C ASN A 9 0.23 -5.92 23.00
N GLN A 10 -0.80 -6.66 23.42
CA GLN A 10 -1.75 -6.18 24.43
C GLN A 10 -1.22 -6.47 25.83
N VAL A 11 -1.15 -5.44 26.66
CA VAL A 11 -0.71 -5.49 28.05
C VAL A 11 -1.86 -5.02 28.94
N VAL A 12 -2.19 -5.80 29.98
CA VAL A 12 -3.21 -5.41 30.93
C VAL A 12 -2.57 -4.64 32.09
N ILE A 13 -3.11 -3.45 32.37
CA ILE A 13 -2.78 -2.65 33.55
C ILE A 13 -3.83 -2.95 34.61
N PRO A 14 -3.42 -3.48 35.77
CA PRO A 14 -4.37 -3.88 36.80
C PRO A 14 -4.94 -2.70 37.61
N ASP A 15 -4.28 -1.55 37.61
CA ASP A 15 -4.65 -0.38 38.42
C ASP A 15 -4.09 0.90 37.78
N LEU A 16 -4.83 2.01 37.92
CA LEU A 16 -4.47 3.35 37.43
C LEU A 16 -3.42 4.05 38.31
N SER A 17 -2.90 3.42 39.37
CA SER A 17 -1.83 4.04 40.14
C SER A 17 -0.56 4.22 39.29
N GLU A 18 0.03 5.39 39.33
CA GLU A 18 1.18 5.78 38.54
C GLU A 18 2.34 4.77 38.64
N GLN A 19 2.60 4.27 39.84
CA GLN A 19 3.68 3.30 40.06
C GLN A 19 3.43 1.95 39.39
N ILE A 20 2.18 1.49 39.36
CA ILE A 20 1.80 0.24 38.70
C ILE A 20 1.88 0.41 37.17
N ILE A 21 1.37 1.51 36.65
CA ILE A 21 1.46 1.85 35.21
C ILE A 21 2.92 1.81 34.77
N LEU A 22 3.80 2.54 35.45
CA LEU A 22 5.22 2.64 35.12
C LEU A 22 5.94 1.29 35.16
N LYS A 23 5.68 0.51 36.21
CA LYS A 23 6.27 -0.82 36.33
C LYS A 23 5.79 -1.75 35.22
N THR A 24 4.50 -1.69 34.91
CA THR A 24 3.90 -2.52 33.85
C THR A 24 4.44 -2.15 32.48
N VAL A 25 4.53 -0.84 32.17
CA VAL A 25 5.04 -0.33 30.89
C VAL A 25 6.51 -0.67 30.71
N ALA A 26 7.36 -0.44 31.74
CA ALA A 26 8.77 -0.79 31.67
C ALA A 26 8.99 -2.30 31.49
N LYS A 27 8.25 -3.13 32.24
CA LYS A 27 8.31 -4.58 32.13
C LYS A 27 7.89 -5.06 30.73
N ALA A 28 6.80 -4.52 30.20
CA ALA A 28 6.29 -4.87 28.88
C ALA A 28 7.30 -4.58 27.78
N GLU A 29 8.06 -3.48 27.86
CA GLU A 29 9.10 -3.16 26.89
C GLU A 29 10.32 -4.07 26.96
N LEU A 30 10.60 -4.63 28.15
CA LEU A 30 11.70 -5.58 28.35
C LEU A 30 11.35 -7.01 27.93
N GLU A 31 10.08 -7.43 28.07
CA GLU A 31 9.60 -8.78 27.73
C GLU A 31 9.23 -8.94 26.25
N PHE A 32 9.77 -8.12 25.40
CA PHE A 32 9.42 -8.08 23.99
C PHE A 32 9.73 -9.40 23.25
N LYS A 33 8.78 -9.87 22.46
CA LYS A 33 8.98 -11.07 21.64
C LYS A 33 9.80 -10.73 20.40
N GLU A 34 11.12 -10.97 20.47
CA GLU A 34 12.08 -10.71 19.39
C GLU A 34 11.62 -11.23 18.02
N LYS A 35 10.94 -12.38 17.99
CA LYS A 35 10.47 -13.00 16.75
C LYS A 35 9.45 -12.15 15.99
N GLU A 36 8.50 -11.54 16.69
CA GLU A 36 7.43 -10.73 16.03
C GLU A 36 7.98 -9.43 15.50
N ILE A 37 8.93 -8.82 16.21
CA ILE A 37 9.64 -7.66 15.67
C ILE A 37 10.41 -8.06 14.43
N ALA A 38 11.12 -9.18 14.45
CA ALA A 38 11.91 -9.63 13.34
C ALA A 38 11.02 -9.86 12.09
N GLU A 39 9.84 -10.48 12.24
CA GLU A 39 8.88 -10.64 11.16
C GLU A 39 8.38 -9.30 10.62
N LYS A 40 7.97 -8.37 11.48
CA LYS A 40 7.54 -7.03 11.08
C LYS A 40 8.68 -6.23 10.41
N MET A 41 9.88 -6.30 10.94
CA MET A 41 11.05 -5.63 10.33
C MET A 41 11.38 -6.22 8.96
N THR A 42 11.32 -7.56 8.82
CA THR A 42 11.48 -8.21 7.52
C THR A 42 10.40 -7.75 6.53
N ALA A 43 9.14 -7.66 6.97
CA ALA A 43 8.07 -7.17 6.12
C ALA A 43 8.30 -5.72 5.67
N LEU A 44 8.78 -4.85 6.56
CA LEU A 44 9.13 -3.47 6.23
C LEU A 44 10.34 -3.40 5.29
N ASP A 45 11.38 -4.23 5.47
CA ASP A 45 12.52 -4.30 4.57
C ASP A 45 12.06 -4.63 3.14
N PHE A 46 11.17 -5.60 2.97
CA PHE A 46 10.62 -5.94 1.67
C PHE A 46 9.64 -4.90 1.13
N TYR A 47 8.84 -4.26 1.99
CA TYR A 47 7.93 -3.20 1.55
C TYR A 47 8.67 -1.97 1.03
N TYR A 48 9.74 -1.54 1.72
CA TYR A 48 10.57 -0.40 1.31
C TYR A 48 11.68 -0.76 0.33
N ASN A 49 11.85 -2.05 0.00
CA ASN A 49 12.93 -2.59 -0.84
C ASN A 49 14.32 -2.27 -0.30
N ILE A 50 14.50 -2.39 1.00
CA ILE A 50 15.78 -2.22 1.70
C ILE A 50 16.22 -3.55 2.32
N ASN A 51 17.52 -3.78 2.45
CA ASN A 51 18.10 -4.99 3.08
C ASN A 51 17.58 -6.35 2.58
N MET A 52 16.86 -6.40 1.45
CA MET A 52 16.24 -7.64 0.95
C MET A 52 17.27 -8.72 0.67
N ASP A 53 18.45 -8.32 0.17
CA ASP A 53 19.55 -9.24 -0.11
C ASP A 53 19.95 -10.04 1.13
N LYS A 54 20.07 -9.40 2.30
CA LYS A 54 20.42 -10.04 3.57
C LYS A 54 19.48 -11.16 3.96
N HIS A 55 18.19 -11.03 3.62
CA HIS A 55 17.18 -12.05 3.91
C HIS A 55 17.26 -13.25 2.97
N ILE A 56 17.92 -13.11 1.81
CA ILE A 56 18.13 -14.18 0.83
C ILE A 56 19.51 -14.80 1.02
N GLU A 57 20.54 -14.00 1.26
CA GLU A 57 21.93 -14.43 1.41
C GLU A 57 22.11 -15.54 2.45
N GLN A 58 21.33 -15.52 3.54
CA GLN A 58 21.40 -16.54 4.59
C GLN A 58 21.09 -17.97 4.13
N TYR A 59 20.52 -18.15 2.94
CA TYR A 59 20.22 -19.46 2.36
C TYR A 59 21.30 -19.98 1.42
N PHE A 60 22.34 -19.20 1.17
CA PHE A 60 23.43 -19.54 0.26
C PHE A 60 24.78 -19.57 0.95
N SER A 61 25.71 -20.38 0.43
CA SER A 61 27.10 -20.36 0.89
C SER A 61 27.82 -19.11 0.39
N SER A 62 28.85 -18.68 1.13
CA SER A 62 29.69 -17.55 0.73
C SER A 62 30.38 -17.75 -0.62
N GLU A 63 30.72 -18.99 -0.98
CA GLU A 63 31.30 -19.37 -2.25
C GLU A 63 30.32 -19.14 -3.42
N SER A 64 29.04 -19.47 -3.21
CA SER A 64 27.99 -19.23 -4.20
C SER A 64 27.78 -17.75 -4.43
N LEU A 65 27.72 -16.95 -3.35
CA LEU A 65 27.52 -15.51 -3.40
C LEU A 65 28.71 -14.73 -4.00
N GLN A 66 29.92 -15.30 -3.99
CA GLN A 66 31.07 -14.74 -4.73
C GLN A 66 30.90 -14.84 -6.25
N GLN A 67 30.07 -15.78 -6.71
CA GLN A 67 29.85 -16.01 -8.14
C GLN A 67 28.80 -15.09 -8.74
N ILE A 68 27.70 -14.85 -8.02
CA ILE A 68 26.59 -14.00 -8.46
C ILE A 68 25.98 -13.27 -7.25
N PRO A 69 25.40 -12.07 -7.45
CA PRO A 69 24.58 -11.43 -6.44
C PRO A 69 23.25 -12.17 -6.27
N THR A 70 22.57 -11.95 -5.15
CA THR A 70 21.18 -12.39 -4.95
C THR A 70 20.21 -11.61 -5.85
N TYR A 71 19.04 -12.21 -6.11
CA TYR A 71 18.00 -11.60 -6.95
C TYR A 71 16.71 -11.40 -6.14
N PRO A 72 16.64 -10.36 -5.27
CA PRO A 72 15.44 -10.10 -4.48
C PRO A 72 14.27 -9.67 -5.37
N SER A 73 13.07 -10.13 -5.01
CA SER A 73 11.85 -9.80 -5.73
C SER A 73 11.10 -8.66 -5.07
N LYS A 74 10.81 -7.58 -5.81
CA LYS A 74 10.08 -6.39 -5.36
C LYS A 74 8.55 -6.56 -5.46
N VAL A 75 8.04 -7.74 -5.11
CA VAL A 75 6.60 -8.05 -5.24
C VAL A 75 5.77 -7.51 -4.09
N VAL A 76 6.32 -7.41 -2.87
CA VAL A 76 5.58 -7.01 -1.66
C VAL A 76 4.89 -5.65 -1.81
N PRO A 77 5.58 -4.54 -2.14
CA PRO A 77 4.92 -3.26 -2.30
C PRO A 77 3.93 -3.25 -3.47
N ARG A 78 4.15 -4.08 -4.50
CA ARG A 78 3.24 -4.21 -5.63
C ARG A 78 1.93 -4.89 -5.19
N PHE A 79 2.03 -5.96 -4.39
CA PHE A 79 0.86 -6.66 -3.86
C PHE A 79 0.08 -5.78 -2.89
N ALA A 80 0.75 -5.11 -1.95
CA ALA A 80 0.12 -4.20 -1.01
C ALA A 80 -0.68 -3.10 -1.73
N ARG A 81 -0.08 -2.45 -2.73
CA ARG A 81 -0.76 -1.41 -3.54
C ARG A 81 -1.91 -1.96 -4.38
N ALA A 82 -1.77 -3.17 -4.93
CA ALA A 82 -2.82 -3.78 -5.73
C ALA A 82 -4.01 -4.22 -4.87
N ARG A 83 -3.76 -4.75 -3.66
CA ARG A 83 -4.80 -5.21 -2.74
C ARG A 83 -5.52 -4.04 -2.06
N MET A 84 -4.77 -3.01 -1.63
CA MET A 84 -5.33 -1.87 -0.91
C MET A 84 -5.86 -0.80 -1.87
N MET A 85 -6.96 -1.14 -2.56
CA MET A 85 -7.61 -0.25 -3.53
C MET A 85 -8.40 0.89 -2.87
N LEU A 86 -8.60 0.87 -1.55
CA LEU A 86 -9.46 1.81 -0.82
C LEU A 86 -9.02 3.27 -1.02
N TYR A 87 -7.72 3.52 -0.90
CA TYR A 87 -7.11 4.84 -1.11
C TYR A 87 -6.45 4.97 -2.50
N LYS A 88 -6.92 4.23 -3.50
CA LYS A 88 -6.44 4.36 -4.89
C LYS A 88 -6.70 5.77 -5.44
N SER A 89 -7.86 6.31 -5.10
CA SER A 89 -8.19 7.72 -5.26
C SER A 89 -8.36 8.35 -3.88
N PRO A 90 -7.99 9.63 -3.69
CA PRO A 90 -8.23 10.34 -2.44
C PRO A 90 -9.72 10.28 -2.06
N PRO A 91 -10.06 9.91 -0.82
CA PRO A 91 -11.44 9.93 -0.38
C PRO A 91 -11.92 11.37 -0.20
N LYS A 92 -13.22 11.59 -0.39
CA LYS A 92 -13.83 12.88 -0.10
C LYS A 92 -14.23 12.91 1.37
N ARG A 93 -13.78 13.94 2.09
CA ARG A 93 -14.07 14.18 3.51
C ARG A 93 -15.01 15.35 3.63
N TYR A 94 -16.16 15.11 4.24
CA TYR A 94 -17.23 16.10 4.38
C TYR A 94 -17.40 16.49 5.83
N PHE A 95 -17.63 17.78 6.04
CA PHE A 95 -17.78 18.47 7.31
C PHE A 95 -19.11 19.24 7.25
N ASN A 96 -20.12 18.85 8.00
CA ASN A 96 -21.50 19.36 7.86
C ASN A 96 -22.00 19.29 6.40
N GLY A 97 -21.62 18.25 5.68
CA GLY A 97 -22.01 18.03 4.27
C GLY A 97 -21.16 18.75 3.22
N GLU A 98 -20.18 19.54 3.60
CA GLU A 98 -19.31 20.32 2.69
C GLU A 98 -17.82 19.91 2.85
N ILE A 99 -17.02 20.19 1.82
CA ILE A 99 -15.57 19.99 1.88
C ILE A 99 -14.96 21.22 2.57
N ASN A 100 -14.01 20.98 3.49
CA ASN A 100 -13.32 22.04 4.22
C ASN A 100 -11.87 22.19 3.72
N ASP A 101 -11.63 23.20 2.90
CA ASP A 101 -10.31 23.47 2.32
C ASP A 101 -9.29 23.91 3.36
N ASP A 102 -9.70 24.63 4.40
CA ASP A 102 -8.79 25.05 5.48
C ASP A 102 -8.26 23.84 6.25
N TYR A 103 -9.13 22.87 6.54
CA TYR A 103 -8.68 21.60 7.13
C TYR A 103 -7.76 20.82 6.19
N ASN A 104 -8.08 20.74 4.90
CA ASN A 104 -7.25 20.05 3.92
C ASN A 104 -5.84 20.66 3.81
N ASN A 105 -5.75 21.99 3.94
CA ASN A 105 -4.47 22.70 3.95
C ASN A 105 -3.63 22.39 5.20
N VAL A 106 -4.28 22.33 6.37
CA VAL A 106 -3.62 22.00 7.64
C VAL A 106 -3.27 20.51 7.74
N ALA A 107 -4.13 19.63 7.24
CA ALA A 107 -3.92 18.17 7.18
C ALA A 107 -2.97 17.76 6.02
N TYR A 108 -1.80 18.36 5.98
CA TYR A 108 -0.83 18.21 4.90
C TYR A 108 -0.41 16.75 4.68
N MET A 109 -0.45 16.32 3.43
CA MET A 109 -0.10 14.95 3.00
C MET A 109 -1.00 13.83 3.60
N LEU A 110 -2.15 14.16 4.15
CA LEU A 110 -3.04 13.16 4.77
C LEU A 110 -3.33 12.00 3.80
N ASP A 111 -3.72 12.28 2.55
CA ASP A 111 -4.08 11.24 1.58
C ASP A 111 -2.92 10.28 1.25
N SER A 112 -1.70 10.80 1.14
CA SER A 112 -0.54 9.95 0.90
C SER A 112 -0.18 9.09 2.12
N GLN A 113 -0.33 9.64 3.32
CA GLN A 113 -0.07 8.94 4.57
C GLN A 113 -1.15 7.89 4.86
N THR A 114 -2.42 8.20 4.62
CA THR A 114 -3.52 7.22 4.80
C THR A 114 -3.43 6.07 3.81
N LYS A 115 -3.01 6.34 2.57
CA LYS A 115 -2.73 5.31 1.58
C LYS A 115 -1.63 4.37 2.07
N GLN A 116 -0.49 4.89 2.46
CA GLN A 116 0.63 4.09 2.97
C GLN A 116 0.26 3.33 4.25
N PHE A 117 -0.50 3.98 5.14
CA PHE A 117 -1.01 3.37 6.36
C PHE A 117 -1.91 2.16 6.06
N SER A 118 -2.81 2.26 5.07
CA SER A 118 -3.67 1.16 4.69
C SER A 118 -2.88 -0.04 4.14
N GLU A 119 -1.88 0.21 3.28
CA GLU A 119 -0.98 -0.81 2.74
C GLU A 119 -0.21 -1.55 3.85
N LEU A 120 0.32 -0.79 4.82
CA LEU A 120 1.07 -1.35 5.96
C LEU A 120 0.15 -2.06 6.96
N SER A 121 -1.06 -1.54 7.21
CA SER A 121 -2.04 -2.18 8.09
C SER A 121 -2.44 -3.57 7.57
N TRP A 122 -2.67 -3.69 6.27
CA TRP A 122 -2.94 -4.98 5.63
C TRP A 122 -1.73 -5.92 5.70
N LEU A 123 -0.53 -5.45 5.38
CA LEU A 123 0.69 -6.27 5.36
C LEU A 123 1.05 -6.81 6.75
N LEU A 124 0.98 -5.94 7.78
CA LEU A 124 1.41 -6.25 9.13
C LEU A 124 0.30 -6.82 10.02
N GLY A 125 -0.96 -6.79 9.56
CA GLY A 125 -2.14 -7.18 10.34
C GLY A 125 -2.61 -6.13 11.34
N CYS A 126 -1.72 -5.28 11.81
CA CYS A 126 -2.02 -4.13 12.68
C CYS A 126 -0.95 -3.06 12.50
N CYS A 127 -1.39 -1.83 12.30
CA CYS A 127 -0.53 -0.67 12.27
C CYS A 127 -1.20 0.49 13.00
N HIS A 128 -0.38 1.40 13.52
CA HIS A 128 -0.86 2.57 14.26
C HIS A 128 -0.52 3.84 13.50
N PHE A 129 -1.38 4.84 13.67
CA PHE A 129 -1.29 6.13 13.03
C PHE A 129 -1.34 7.21 14.09
N LYS A 130 -0.28 8.01 14.18
CA LYS A 130 -0.14 9.05 15.16
C LYS A 130 -0.24 10.41 14.51
N THR A 131 -1.07 11.26 15.08
CA THR A 131 -1.20 12.67 14.69
C THR A 131 -0.39 13.54 15.64
N LYS A 132 0.30 14.54 15.09
CA LYS A 132 0.97 15.60 15.83
C LYS A 132 0.80 16.95 15.11
N TYR A 133 0.79 18.04 15.85
CA TYR A 133 0.79 19.38 15.27
C TYR A 133 2.20 19.97 15.27
N ASN A 134 2.64 20.45 14.14
CA ASN A 134 3.93 21.14 13.99
C ASN A 134 3.69 22.66 14.00
N GLN A 135 3.96 23.29 15.15
CA GLN A 135 3.75 24.74 15.33
C GLN A 135 4.59 25.60 14.40
N MET A 136 5.82 25.16 14.02
CA MET A 136 6.67 25.92 13.11
C MET A 136 6.16 25.92 11.66
N LYS A 137 5.48 24.86 11.27
CA LYS A 137 4.93 24.69 9.91
C LYS A 137 3.41 24.92 9.86
N GLU A 138 2.80 25.19 11.00
CA GLU A 138 1.36 25.43 11.16
C GLU A 138 0.48 24.35 10.52
N ARG A 139 0.89 23.05 10.68
CA ARG A 139 0.19 21.94 10.05
C ARG A 139 0.21 20.68 10.90
N LEU A 140 -0.74 19.78 10.64
CA LEU A 140 -0.70 18.43 11.14
C LEU A 140 0.36 17.61 10.40
N GLU A 141 1.07 16.80 11.12
CA GLU A 141 2.00 15.80 10.61
C GLU A 141 1.59 14.42 11.13
N TYR A 142 1.71 13.43 10.27
CA TYR A 142 1.28 12.08 10.55
C TYR A 142 2.46 11.12 10.55
N GLU A 143 2.44 10.17 11.47
CA GLU A 143 3.50 9.19 11.65
C GLU A 143 2.91 7.78 11.71
N ILE A 144 3.38 6.88 10.84
CA ILE A 144 2.95 5.50 10.83
C ILE A 144 3.86 4.69 11.74
N LEU A 145 3.28 4.04 12.74
CA LEU A 145 3.99 3.31 13.78
C LEU A 145 3.68 1.80 13.64
N PRO A 146 4.61 0.99 13.11
CA PRO A 146 4.39 -0.44 12.90
C PRO A 146 4.50 -1.26 14.21
N ASN A 147 5.25 -0.76 15.19
CA ASN A 147 5.52 -1.44 16.45
C ASN A 147 5.10 -0.57 17.64
N VAL A 148 3.84 -0.74 18.06
CA VAL A 148 3.28 -0.06 19.22
C VAL A 148 2.77 -1.11 20.20
N LYS A 149 2.98 -0.90 21.50
CA LYS A 149 2.35 -1.67 22.55
C LYS A 149 1.12 -0.95 23.05
N GLU A 150 0.10 -1.73 23.30
CA GLU A 150 -1.20 -1.26 23.74
C GLU A 150 -1.45 -1.70 25.17
N TYR A 151 -1.88 -0.77 26.00
CA TYR A 151 -2.17 -0.99 27.41
C TYR A 151 -3.66 -0.88 27.66
N TYR A 152 -4.24 -1.93 28.22
CA TYR A 152 -5.67 -2.03 28.49
C TYR A 152 -5.91 -2.06 29.98
N LEU A 153 -6.97 -1.40 30.45
CA LEU A 153 -7.49 -1.63 31.80
C LEU A 153 -8.25 -2.94 31.82
N GLU A 154 -8.32 -3.55 33.02
CA GLU A 154 -9.01 -4.83 33.19
C GLU A 154 -10.47 -4.73 32.81
N GLY A 155 -10.92 -5.58 31.89
CA GLY A 155 -12.31 -5.60 31.37
C GLY A 155 -12.62 -4.61 30.27
N GLU A 156 -11.67 -3.79 29.82
CA GLU A 156 -11.87 -2.82 28.75
C GLU A 156 -11.45 -3.36 27.37
N SER A 157 -12.16 -2.91 26.34
CA SER A 157 -11.88 -3.25 24.93
C SER A 157 -11.05 -2.19 24.20
N HIS A 158 -11.00 -0.96 24.74
CA HIS A 158 -10.22 0.13 24.20
C HIS A 158 -8.90 0.29 24.95
N PRO A 159 -7.80 0.59 24.27
CA PRO A 159 -6.51 0.78 24.92
C PRO A 159 -6.49 2.10 25.70
N TYR A 160 -6.17 2.00 27.00
CA TYR A 160 -5.93 3.15 27.86
C TYR A 160 -4.69 3.94 27.46
N GLY A 161 -3.66 3.26 26.93
CA GLY A 161 -2.41 3.90 26.57
C GLY A 161 -1.62 3.14 25.52
N TYR A 162 -0.59 3.80 25.03
CA TYR A 162 0.31 3.29 24.01
C TYR A 162 1.77 3.59 24.34
N SER A 163 2.68 2.65 24.01
CA SER A 163 4.10 2.95 23.98
C SER A 163 4.76 2.51 22.67
N TYR A 164 5.81 3.21 22.28
CA TYR A 164 6.60 2.88 21.11
C TYR A 164 8.04 3.35 21.29
N GLU A 165 8.96 2.68 20.59
CA GLU A 165 10.39 3.01 20.61
C GLU A 165 10.67 4.25 19.77
N ILE A 166 11.55 5.13 20.28
CA ILE A 166 12.13 6.23 19.53
C ILE A 166 13.49 5.74 19.00
N ASP A 167 13.67 5.72 17.69
CA ASP A 167 14.96 5.38 17.08
C ASP A 167 16.02 6.43 17.46
N LYS A 168 17.06 6.00 18.14
CA LYS A 168 18.26 6.79 18.44
C LYS A 168 19.54 6.20 17.87
N GLY A 169 19.42 5.22 16.97
CA GLY A 169 20.54 4.62 16.27
C GLY A 169 21.46 3.74 17.11
N ASN A 170 21.30 3.68 18.45
CA ASN A 170 22.13 2.86 19.35
C ASN A 170 21.26 1.91 20.19
N LYS A 171 21.41 0.60 19.97
CA LYS A 171 20.64 -0.44 20.69
C LYS A 171 20.79 -0.40 22.23
N LYS A 172 21.85 0.21 22.76
CA LYS A 172 22.11 0.28 24.22
C LYS A 172 21.38 1.44 24.91
N ASP A 173 20.92 2.44 24.12
CA ASP A 173 20.29 3.66 24.65
C ASP A 173 18.86 3.83 24.14
N ARG A 174 18.13 2.72 24.03
CA ARG A 174 16.74 2.74 23.56
C ARG A 174 15.90 3.57 24.50
N GLN A 175 15.09 4.46 23.92
CA GLN A 175 14.09 5.23 24.63
C GLN A 175 12.72 4.98 24.01
N TYR A 176 11.73 5.06 24.87
CA TYR A 176 10.34 4.82 24.54
C TYR A 176 9.53 6.06 24.90
N VAL A 177 8.42 6.25 24.21
CA VAL A 177 7.39 7.24 24.56
C VAL A 177 6.16 6.50 25.03
N PHE A 178 5.56 6.99 26.09
CA PHE A 178 4.27 6.52 26.59
C PHE A 178 3.23 7.63 26.48
N TRP A 179 2.04 7.26 26.05
CA TRP A 179 0.85 8.09 26.01
C TRP A 179 -0.28 7.35 26.70
N SER A 180 -1.08 8.04 27.50
CA SER A 180 -2.36 7.54 28.00
C SER A 180 -3.42 8.63 27.93
N GLU A 181 -4.68 8.23 27.90
CA GLU A 181 -5.84 9.13 27.93
C GLU A 181 -6.22 9.51 29.35
N ASP A 182 -7.04 10.57 29.48
CA ASP A 182 -7.67 10.94 30.74
C ASP A 182 -8.67 9.86 31.14
N ARG A 183 -8.64 9.48 32.44
CA ARG A 183 -9.56 8.43 32.91
C ARG A 183 -9.96 8.66 34.37
N ASP A 184 -11.27 8.54 34.65
CA ASP A 184 -11.82 8.62 36.01
C ASP A 184 -11.32 9.82 36.84
N GLY A 185 -11.19 10.99 36.17
CA GLY A 185 -10.66 12.21 36.77
C GLY A 185 -9.14 12.24 36.96
N THR A 186 -8.43 11.21 36.51
CA THR A 186 -6.97 11.18 36.47
C THR A 186 -6.49 11.66 35.11
N PRO A 187 -5.64 12.70 35.03
CA PRO A 187 -5.08 13.16 33.76
C PRO A 187 -4.22 12.07 33.09
N GLY A 188 -4.34 11.96 31.78
CA GLY A 188 -3.49 11.10 30.99
C GLY A 188 -2.02 11.50 31.06
N MET A 189 -1.14 10.57 30.76
CA MET A 189 0.31 10.76 30.87
C MET A 189 0.96 10.85 29.49
N HIS A 190 2.01 11.67 29.40
CA HIS A 190 2.87 11.74 28.23
C HIS A 190 4.33 11.98 28.62
N PHE A 191 5.16 10.95 28.52
CA PHE A 191 6.57 11.03 28.93
C PHE A 191 7.46 10.09 28.11
N ARG A 192 8.77 10.30 28.20
CA ARG A 192 9.77 9.33 27.72
C ARG A 192 10.29 8.49 28.86
N PHE A 193 10.71 7.28 28.56
CA PHE A 193 11.38 6.40 29.52
C PHE A 193 12.46 5.56 28.85
N ASP A 194 13.44 5.13 29.64
CA ASP A 194 14.52 4.25 29.20
C ASP A 194 14.23 2.77 29.51
N GLN A 195 15.13 1.89 29.11
CA GLN A 195 15.03 0.46 29.37
C GLN A 195 15.01 0.11 30.89
N LYS A 196 15.42 1.01 31.76
CA LYS A 196 15.40 0.84 33.24
C LYS A 196 14.10 1.36 33.85
N GLY A 197 13.19 1.90 33.02
CA GLY A 197 11.94 2.51 33.48
C GLY A 197 12.11 3.92 34.06
N LYS A 198 13.29 4.55 33.90
CA LYS A 198 13.48 5.93 34.32
C LYS A 198 12.78 6.88 33.38
N ARG A 199 11.95 7.77 33.94
CA ARG A 199 11.16 8.75 33.18
C ARG A 199 11.96 10.02 32.88
N TYR A 200 11.59 10.62 31.77
CA TYR A 200 12.11 11.90 31.31
C TYR A 200 10.97 12.73 30.74
N ALA A 201 10.89 13.99 31.14
CA ALA A 201 9.97 14.94 30.54
C ALA A 201 10.29 15.16 29.05
N ILE A 202 9.27 15.49 28.30
CA ILE A 202 9.41 15.94 26.92
C ILE A 202 9.50 17.46 26.93
N ALA A 203 10.36 18.04 26.13
CA ALA A 203 10.52 19.50 26.09
C ALA A 203 9.16 20.20 25.82
N GLY A 204 8.81 21.13 26.69
CA GLY A 204 7.52 21.82 26.67
C GLY A 204 6.37 21.04 27.34
N ASN A 205 6.67 19.92 28.02
CA ASN A 205 5.72 19.13 28.81
C ASN A 205 6.42 18.58 30.06
N GLU A 206 6.83 19.48 30.94
CA GLU A 206 7.57 19.15 32.16
C GLU A 206 6.71 18.40 33.17
N ASP A 207 5.41 18.62 33.19
CA ASP A 207 4.44 17.95 34.07
C ASP A 207 4.11 16.51 33.63
N MET A 208 4.60 16.09 32.46
CA MET A 208 4.39 14.75 31.89
C MET A 208 2.90 14.38 31.71
N VAL A 209 2.02 15.38 31.59
CA VAL A 209 0.59 15.23 31.38
C VAL A 209 0.29 15.21 29.87
N ASN A 210 -0.66 14.38 29.46
CA ASN A 210 -1.16 14.40 28.08
C ASN A 210 -2.01 15.66 27.85
N PRO A 211 -1.59 16.62 27.00
CA PRO A 211 -2.31 17.87 26.82
C PRO A 211 -3.63 17.72 26.09
N PHE A 212 -3.86 16.60 25.45
CA PHE A 212 -5.04 16.37 24.60
C PHE A 212 -6.20 15.70 25.37
N GLY A 213 -5.92 15.03 26.48
CA GLY A 213 -6.90 14.22 27.23
C GLY A 213 -7.28 12.92 26.54
N LEU A 214 -6.91 12.73 25.26
CA LEU A 214 -7.10 11.51 24.48
C LEU A 214 -5.77 11.02 23.90
N ASN A 215 -5.70 9.76 23.47
CA ASN A 215 -4.51 9.25 22.82
C ASN A 215 -4.39 9.80 21.39
N PRO A 216 -3.27 10.43 21.00
CA PRO A 216 -3.06 10.93 19.63
C PRO A 216 -2.71 9.80 18.64
N ILE A 217 -3.09 8.56 18.94
CA ILE A 217 -2.75 7.36 18.20
C ILE A 217 -4.04 6.59 17.91
N SER A 218 -4.31 6.36 16.64
CA SER A 218 -5.39 5.49 16.15
C SER A 218 -4.81 4.24 15.48
N LYS A 219 -5.62 3.21 15.24
CA LYS A 219 -5.16 1.95 14.63
C LYS A 219 -6.21 1.34 13.72
N VAL A 220 -5.74 0.52 12.78
CA VAL A 220 -6.56 -0.46 12.06
C VAL A 220 -6.01 -1.85 12.35
N VAL A 221 -6.90 -2.79 12.64
CA VAL A 221 -6.55 -4.19 12.92
C VAL A 221 -7.24 -5.08 11.89
N TYR A 222 -6.45 -5.86 11.17
CA TYR A 222 -6.93 -6.94 10.31
C TYR A 222 -6.97 -8.27 11.08
N PRO A 223 -7.85 -9.20 10.69
CA PRO A 223 -7.94 -10.52 11.34
C PRO A 223 -6.64 -11.32 11.27
N SER A 224 -5.83 -11.09 10.23
CA SER A 224 -4.52 -11.74 10.02
C SER A 224 -3.58 -10.80 9.30
N SER A 225 -2.27 -11.02 9.47
CA SER A 225 -1.25 -10.36 8.65
C SER A 225 -1.10 -11.06 7.30
N SER A 226 -0.73 -10.31 6.28
CA SER A 226 -0.39 -10.85 4.95
C SER A 226 1.11 -11.15 4.83
N TYR A 227 1.70 -11.71 5.89
CA TYR A 227 3.12 -12.05 5.93
C TYR A 227 3.49 -13.21 4.98
N ASP A 228 2.52 -13.97 4.51
CA ASP A 228 2.66 -14.96 3.43
C ASP A 228 3.23 -14.33 2.16
N VAL A 229 2.86 -13.09 1.83
CA VAL A 229 3.42 -12.31 0.69
C VAL A 229 4.92 -12.09 0.87
N VAL A 230 5.37 -11.80 2.09
CA VAL A 230 6.80 -11.61 2.41
C VAL A 230 7.55 -12.94 2.28
N ARG A 231 6.99 -14.03 2.81
CA ARG A 231 7.57 -15.37 2.68
C ARG A 231 7.70 -15.79 1.23
N SER A 232 6.69 -15.51 0.42
CA SER A 232 6.72 -15.79 -1.02
C SER A 232 7.77 -14.94 -1.74
N ALA A 233 7.93 -13.67 -1.36
CA ALA A 233 8.98 -12.81 -1.93
C ALA A 233 10.38 -13.37 -1.64
N ILE A 234 10.62 -13.90 -0.43
CA ILE A 234 11.86 -14.57 -0.06
C ILE A 234 12.06 -15.83 -0.92
N GLN A 235 11.04 -16.70 -1.02
CA GLN A 235 11.12 -17.93 -1.82
C GLN A 235 11.37 -17.66 -3.30
N ILE A 236 10.69 -16.65 -3.86
CA ILE A 236 10.94 -16.19 -5.25
C ILE A 236 12.39 -15.72 -5.39
N GLY A 237 12.89 -14.93 -4.44
CA GLY A 237 14.27 -14.44 -4.45
C GLY A 237 15.30 -15.57 -4.39
N ILE A 238 15.07 -16.59 -3.56
CA ILE A 238 15.90 -17.80 -3.48
C ILE A 238 15.89 -18.51 -4.83
N ALA A 239 14.70 -18.83 -5.36
CA ALA A 239 14.57 -19.55 -6.62
C ALA A 239 15.20 -18.80 -7.81
N MET A 240 15.02 -17.47 -7.88
CA MET A 240 15.65 -16.63 -8.91
C MET A 240 17.18 -16.64 -8.80
N THR A 241 17.73 -16.66 -7.59
CA THR A 241 19.17 -16.75 -7.36
C THR A 241 19.69 -18.15 -7.77
N GLU A 242 18.97 -19.22 -7.46
CA GLU A 242 19.29 -20.59 -7.90
C GLU A 242 19.24 -20.73 -9.43
N ILE A 243 18.23 -20.15 -10.08
CA ILE A 243 18.14 -20.08 -11.55
C ILE A 243 19.37 -19.39 -12.12
N ALA A 244 19.77 -18.23 -11.56
CA ALA A 244 20.93 -17.50 -12.03
C ALA A 244 22.24 -18.30 -11.85
N LEU A 245 22.42 -19.01 -10.73
CA LEU A 245 23.52 -19.94 -10.50
C LEU A 245 23.52 -21.09 -11.53
N SER A 246 22.33 -21.66 -11.77
CA SER A 246 22.16 -22.74 -12.74
C SER A 246 22.48 -22.28 -14.16
N VAL A 247 22.04 -21.08 -14.56
CA VAL A 247 22.38 -20.49 -15.87
C VAL A 247 23.89 -20.28 -16.01
N ARG A 248 24.54 -19.75 -14.96
CA ARG A 248 26.00 -19.58 -14.94
C ARG A 248 26.75 -20.91 -15.08
N ASN A 249 26.29 -21.94 -14.37
CA ASN A 249 26.91 -23.27 -14.36
C ASN A 249 26.43 -24.18 -15.51
N ARG A 250 25.57 -23.68 -16.41
CA ARG A 250 24.98 -24.47 -17.51
C ARG A 250 26.01 -25.04 -18.47
N LEU A 251 27.18 -24.43 -18.59
CA LEU A 251 28.30 -24.97 -19.38
C LEU A 251 28.92 -26.21 -18.75
N GLY A 252 28.42 -26.63 -17.58
CA GLY A 252 28.93 -27.76 -16.83
C GLY A 252 30.09 -27.39 -15.92
N GLN A 253 30.23 -28.15 -14.85
CA GLN A 253 31.43 -28.11 -14.03
C GLN A 253 32.49 -28.98 -14.66
N PRO A 254 33.72 -28.48 -14.84
CA PRO A 254 34.82 -29.33 -15.33
C PRO A 254 35.16 -30.35 -14.25
N VAL A 255 35.01 -31.59 -14.58
CA VAL A 255 35.37 -32.73 -13.71
C VAL A 255 36.59 -33.40 -14.30
N PHE A 256 37.66 -33.48 -13.51
CA PHE A 256 38.89 -34.15 -13.83
C PHE A 256 38.99 -35.42 -13.01
N THR A 257 39.30 -36.54 -13.65
CA THR A 257 39.57 -37.80 -12.97
C THR A 257 40.93 -38.34 -13.37
N GLY A 258 41.57 -39.11 -12.46
CA GLY A 258 42.91 -39.67 -12.75
C GLY A 258 44.06 -38.66 -12.56
N ILE A 259 43.85 -37.60 -11.75
CA ILE A 259 44.89 -36.63 -11.42
C ILE A 259 45.26 -36.83 -9.95
N ASP A 260 46.57 -36.96 -9.66
CA ASP A 260 47.08 -37.08 -8.30
C ASP A 260 46.95 -35.77 -7.51
N GLU A 261 46.57 -35.86 -6.22
CA GLU A 261 46.52 -34.74 -5.30
C GLU A 261 47.92 -34.09 -5.22
N GLY A 262 48.04 -32.91 -5.77
CA GLY A 262 49.27 -32.11 -5.72
C GLY A 262 49.82 -31.68 -7.09
N GLN A 263 49.32 -32.18 -8.18
CA GLN A 263 49.69 -31.70 -9.53
C GLN A 263 48.74 -30.61 -10.05
N SER A 264 49.16 -29.39 -9.83
CA SER A 264 48.74 -28.21 -10.57
C SER A 264 47.30 -27.69 -10.42
N VAL A 265 47.23 -26.41 -10.08
CA VAL A 265 46.04 -25.55 -10.24
C VAL A 265 45.68 -25.50 -11.71
N ILE A 266 44.65 -26.26 -12.11
CA ILE A 266 44.11 -26.18 -13.46
C ILE A 266 43.23 -24.94 -13.54
N LYS A 267 43.76 -23.92 -14.27
CA LYS A 267 42.97 -22.74 -14.61
C LYS A 267 42.04 -23.09 -15.78
N SER A 268 40.76 -23.27 -15.51
CA SER A 268 39.76 -23.39 -16.57
C SER A 268 39.25 -21.99 -16.96
N GLY A 269 39.34 -21.64 -18.23
CA GLY A 269 38.80 -20.40 -18.79
C GLY A 269 38.65 -20.54 -20.29
N ILE A 270 37.92 -19.65 -20.93
CA ILE A 270 37.67 -19.67 -22.39
C ILE A 270 39.00 -19.61 -23.18
N ASP A 271 40.03 -19.02 -22.56
CA ASP A 271 41.34 -18.82 -23.20
C ASP A 271 42.44 -19.77 -22.66
N SER A 272 42.08 -20.84 -21.94
CA SER A 272 43.04 -21.75 -21.32
C SER A 272 43.00 -23.13 -21.95
N ALA A 273 44.14 -23.60 -22.46
CA ALA A 273 44.28 -25.00 -22.84
C ALA A 273 44.45 -25.88 -21.61
N ILE A 274 43.67 -26.96 -21.54
CA ILE A 274 43.73 -27.95 -20.45
C ILE A 274 44.65 -29.10 -20.92
N ILE A 275 45.76 -29.27 -20.20
CA ILE A 275 46.68 -30.40 -20.43
C ILE A 275 46.45 -31.41 -19.34
N LEU A 276 46.06 -32.65 -19.71
CA LEU A 276 45.85 -33.77 -18.79
C LEU A 276 47.06 -34.67 -18.79
N PRO A 277 47.42 -35.26 -17.61
CA PRO A 277 48.42 -36.35 -17.55
C PRO A 277 47.93 -37.60 -18.26
N GLU A 278 48.87 -38.53 -18.55
CA GLU A 278 48.53 -39.80 -19.18
C GLU A 278 47.53 -40.59 -18.29
N GLY A 279 46.39 -40.95 -18.88
CA GLY A 279 45.30 -41.61 -18.15
C GLY A 279 44.27 -40.67 -17.45
N GLY A 280 44.50 -39.36 -17.46
CA GLY A 280 43.52 -38.39 -16.96
C GLY A 280 42.35 -38.20 -17.92
N THR A 281 41.15 -38.09 -17.40
CA THR A 281 39.97 -37.76 -18.21
C THR A 281 39.35 -36.42 -17.77
N PHE A 282 38.75 -35.74 -18.73
CA PHE A 282 38.06 -34.47 -18.52
C PHE A 282 36.66 -34.58 -19.12
N GLN A 283 35.68 -34.15 -18.34
CA GLN A 283 34.30 -34.02 -18.83
C GLN A 283 33.62 -32.83 -18.20
N TYR A 284 32.73 -32.19 -18.93
CA TYR A 284 31.78 -31.28 -18.34
C TYR A 284 30.57 -32.03 -17.84
N VAL A 285 30.29 -31.89 -16.54
CA VAL A 285 29.07 -32.42 -15.93
C VAL A 285 28.10 -31.25 -15.81
N SER A 286 27.12 -31.21 -16.70
CA SER A 286 26.06 -30.20 -16.67
C SER A 286 24.91 -30.69 -15.77
N PRO A 287 24.31 -29.82 -14.97
CA PRO A 287 23.07 -30.14 -14.27
C PRO A 287 22.00 -30.53 -15.31
N THR A 288 21.39 -31.69 -15.17
CA THR A 288 20.31 -32.20 -16.05
C THR A 288 18.93 -31.69 -15.65
N GLY A 289 18.82 -30.83 -14.63
CA GLY A 289 17.57 -30.25 -14.13
C GLY A 289 16.95 -29.23 -15.08
N GLY A 290 15.64 -29.31 -15.27
CA GLY A 290 14.90 -28.43 -16.15
C GLY A 290 14.82 -27.00 -15.62
N LEU A 291 15.53 -26.07 -16.27
CA LEU A 291 15.42 -24.64 -15.96
C LEU A 291 13.98 -24.14 -16.12
N ASP A 292 13.28 -24.70 -17.11
CA ASP A 292 11.88 -24.36 -17.37
C ASP A 292 10.96 -24.77 -16.21
N GLU A 293 11.24 -25.91 -15.57
CA GLU A 293 10.52 -26.40 -14.39
C GLU A 293 10.73 -25.46 -13.17
N MET A 294 11.94 -24.93 -12.99
CA MET A 294 12.23 -23.95 -11.94
C MET A 294 11.52 -22.62 -12.20
N ILE A 295 11.48 -22.14 -13.44
CA ILE A 295 10.77 -20.94 -13.85
C ILE A 295 9.27 -21.12 -13.62
N GLU A 296 8.73 -22.28 -13.97
CA GLU A 296 7.31 -22.59 -13.76
C GLU A 296 6.96 -22.65 -12.26
N ALA A 297 7.83 -23.24 -11.43
CA ALA A 297 7.65 -23.24 -9.97
C ALA A 297 7.58 -21.81 -9.40
N VAL A 298 8.43 -20.88 -9.86
CA VAL A 298 8.36 -19.48 -9.46
C VAL A 298 7.02 -18.85 -9.83
N LYS A 299 6.50 -19.12 -11.04
CA LYS A 299 5.18 -18.64 -11.47
C LYS A 299 4.05 -19.22 -10.60
N ILE A 300 4.11 -20.50 -10.29
CA ILE A 300 3.11 -21.18 -9.43
C ILE A 300 3.10 -20.54 -8.04
N PHE A 301 4.25 -20.34 -7.40
CA PHE A 301 4.34 -19.72 -6.09
C PHE A 301 3.78 -18.28 -6.10
N ALA A 302 4.14 -17.50 -7.10
CA ALA A 302 3.65 -16.13 -7.23
C ALA A 302 2.14 -16.07 -7.47
N ASN A 303 1.61 -16.94 -8.35
CA ASN A 303 0.18 -17.02 -8.64
C ASN A 303 -0.62 -17.45 -7.41
N GLN A 304 -0.18 -18.50 -6.71
CA GLN A 304 -0.86 -18.98 -5.50
C GLN A 304 -0.88 -17.90 -4.42
N THR A 305 0.22 -17.15 -4.25
CA THR A 305 0.27 -16.03 -3.31
C THR A 305 -0.70 -14.92 -3.70
N ALA A 306 -0.80 -14.64 -5.00
CA ALA A 306 -1.74 -13.63 -5.49
C ALA A 306 -3.19 -14.07 -5.25
N GLU A 307 -3.56 -15.29 -5.59
CA GLU A 307 -4.89 -15.87 -5.37
C GLU A 307 -5.29 -15.87 -3.89
N ASN A 308 -4.38 -16.24 -2.99
CA ASN A 308 -4.60 -16.20 -1.54
C ASN A 308 -4.92 -14.78 -1.03
N ASN A 309 -4.52 -13.76 -1.76
CA ASN A 309 -4.72 -12.35 -1.43
C ASN A 309 -5.72 -11.64 -2.38
N HIS A 310 -6.59 -12.40 -3.05
CA HIS A 310 -7.61 -11.88 -3.99
C HIS A 310 -7.02 -11.07 -5.15
N LEU A 311 -5.80 -11.41 -5.56
CA LEU A 311 -5.07 -10.75 -6.64
C LEU A 311 -4.79 -11.73 -7.78
N ARG A 312 -4.59 -11.19 -8.98
CA ARG A 312 -4.18 -11.96 -10.17
C ARG A 312 -2.91 -11.37 -10.76
N ILE A 313 -1.90 -12.22 -11.03
CA ILE A 313 -0.69 -11.83 -11.72
C ILE A 313 -0.84 -12.08 -13.20
N ARG A 314 -0.53 -11.07 -14.01
CA ARG A 314 -0.42 -11.22 -15.46
C ARG A 314 1.06 -11.35 -15.82
N TRP A 315 1.44 -12.53 -16.27
CA TRP A 315 2.76 -12.79 -16.83
C TRP A 315 2.73 -12.37 -18.29
N GLY A 316 3.41 -11.31 -18.66
CA GLY A 316 3.80 -10.79 -19.98
C GLY A 316 3.26 -11.31 -21.31
N ASP A 317 2.30 -12.19 -21.36
CA ASP A 317 1.70 -12.75 -22.57
C ASP A 317 0.73 -11.75 -23.21
N SER A 318 1.25 -10.58 -23.54
CA SER A 318 0.48 -9.49 -24.14
C SER A 318 0.44 -9.59 -25.68
N THR A 319 0.17 -10.77 -26.21
CA THR A 319 -0.13 -10.92 -27.65
C THR A 319 -1.60 -10.65 -28.01
N GLY A 320 -2.41 -10.28 -27.01
CA GLY A 320 -3.82 -9.96 -27.20
C GLY A 320 -4.14 -8.47 -27.05
N ASN A 321 -5.28 -8.03 -27.61
CA ASN A 321 -5.82 -6.71 -27.37
C ASN A 321 -5.98 -6.43 -25.89
N ALA A 322 -5.75 -5.18 -25.47
CA ALA A 322 -6.01 -4.77 -24.08
C ALA A 322 -7.45 -5.12 -23.71
N PRO A 323 -7.71 -5.78 -22.57
CA PRO A 323 -9.05 -6.12 -22.16
C PRO A 323 -9.89 -4.85 -21.96
N SER A 324 -11.19 -4.92 -22.28
CA SER A 324 -12.12 -3.83 -22.02
C SER A 324 -12.22 -3.53 -20.53
N GLY A 325 -12.65 -2.32 -20.16
CA GLY A 325 -12.86 -1.96 -18.76
C GLY A 325 -13.81 -2.91 -18.03
N GLU A 326 -14.83 -3.44 -18.72
CA GLU A 326 -15.73 -4.44 -18.17
C GLU A 326 -15.04 -5.79 -17.93
N ALA A 327 -14.23 -6.25 -18.88
CA ALA A 327 -13.41 -7.44 -18.69
C ALA A 327 -12.40 -7.27 -17.54
N LEU A 328 -11.83 -6.07 -17.35
CA LEU A 328 -10.98 -5.74 -16.21
C LEU A 328 -11.75 -5.81 -14.88
N LYS A 329 -12.98 -5.28 -14.84
CA LYS A 329 -13.86 -5.37 -13.66
C LYS A 329 -14.12 -6.82 -13.26
N ILE A 330 -14.48 -7.67 -14.23
CA ILE A 330 -14.73 -9.09 -13.98
C ILE A 330 -13.47 -9.80 -13.46
N LEU A 331 -12.31 -9.46 -14.00
CA LEU A 331 -11.03 -10.03 -13.57
C LEU A 331 -10.60 -9.58 -12.16
N GLU A 332 -11.06 -8.43 -11.70
CA GLU A 332 -10.72 -7.85 -10.40
C GLU A 332 -11.87 -7.92 -9.39
N ILE A 333 -12.95 -8.67 -9.68
CA ILE A 333 -14.16 -8.70 -8.85
C ILE A 333 -13.86 -9.08 -7.40
N GLU A 334 -13.03 -10.09 -7.17
CA GLU A 334 -12.65 -10.54 -5.83
C GLU A 334 -11.91 -9.45 -5.03
N ASN A 335 -11.07 -8.67 -5.72
CA ASN A 335 -10.36 -7.55 -5.08
C ASN A 335 -11.32 -6.38 -4.80
N LEU A 336 -12.32 -6.16 -5.67
CA LEU A 336 -13.38 -5.17 -5.42
C LEU A 336 -14.26 -5.57 -4.23
N GLU A 337 -14.64 -6.82 -4.13
CA GLU A 337 -15.39 -7.35 -2.96
C GLU A 337 -14.57 -7.21 -1.67
N SER A 338 -13.28 -7.47 -1.75
CA SER A 338 -12.36 -7.26 -0.62
C SER A 338 -12.30 -5.78 -0.22
N ARG A 339 -12.29 -4.86 -1.18
CA ARG A 339 -12.34 -3.42 -0.93
C ARG A 339 -13.62 -3.02 -0.21
N GLU A 340 -14.77 -3.52 -0.66
CA GLU A 340 -16.05 -3.25 0.02
C GLU A 340 -16.05 -3.75 1.46
N SER A 341 -15.39 -4.87 1.72
CA SER A 341 -15.22 -5.41 3.06
C SER A 341 -14.27 -4.57 3.94
N ASP A 342 -13.32 -3.85 3.34
CA ASP A 342 -12.38 -2.97 4.06
C ASP A 342 -13.00 -1.62 4.42
N ILE A 343 -13.98 -1.12 3.65
CA ILE A 343 -14.61 0.20 3.85
C ILE A 343 -15.10 0.44 5.29
N PRO A 344 -15.84 -0.46 5.94
CA PRO A 344 -16.31 -0.22 7.30
C PRO A 344 -15.19 0.02 8.31
N TYR A 345 -14.09 -0.74 8.24
CA TYR A 345 -12.93 -0.60 9.14
C TYR A 345 -12.27 0.77 8.98
N PHE A 346 -12.11 1.22 7.73
CA PHE A 346 -11.47 2.50 7.47
C PHE A 346 -12.39 3.69 7.68
N LYS A 347 -13.72 3.54 7.55
CA LYS A 347 -14.67 4.58 7.96
C LYS A 347 -14.61 4.84 9.46
N GLU A 348 -14.62 3.79 10.27
CA GLU A 348 -14.50 3.89 11.73
C GLU A 348 -13.13 4.51 12.11
N TRP A 349 -12.06 4.05 11.47
CA TRP A 349 -10.74 4.61 11.71
C TRP A 349 -10.63 6.09 11.31
N GLU A 350 -11.16 6.50 10.14
CA GLU A 350 -11.17 7.90 9.69
C GLU A 350 -11.92 8.80 10.67
N GLN A 351 -13.02 8.29 11.27
CA GLN A 351 -13.75 8.99 12.31
C GLN A 351 -12.88 9.19 13.56
N THR A 352 -12.25 8.12 14.06
CA THR A 352 -11.36 8.19 15.23
C THR A 352 -10.17 9.13 14.98
N ARG A 353 -9.56 9.03 13.81
CA ARG A 353 -8.46 9.93 13.41
C ARG A 353 -8.92 11.38 13.38
N TYR A 354 -10.12 11.64 12.82
CA TYR A 354 -10.67 13.00 12.77
C TYR A 354 -10.89 13.60 14.15
N GLU A 355 -11.42 12.83 15.09
CA GLU A 355 -11.59 13.26 16.47
C GLU A 355 -10.25 13.64 17.13
N ILE A 356 -9.20 12.87 16.84
CA ILE A 356 -7.83 13.19 17.30
C ILE A 356 -7.34 14.51 16.66
N ASP A 357 -7.47 14.65 15.34
CA ASP A 357 -7.05 15.86 14.64
C ASP A 357 -7.79 17.10 15.17
N LYS A 358 -9.12 16.98 15.33
CA LYS A 358 -9.98 18.03 15.90
C LYS A 358 -9.49 18.45 17.27
N ARG A 359 -9.28 17.50 18.17
CA ARG A 359 -8.83 17.78 19.54
C ARG A 359 -7.45 18.43 19.58
N ILE A 360 -6.53 17.98 18.75
CA ILE A 360 -5.19 18.58 18.64
C ILE A 360 -5.27 20.01 18.15
N LEU A 361 -6.06 20.29 17.10
CA LEU A 361 -6.22 21.64 16.55
C LEU A 361 -6.90 22.60 17.53
N GLU A 362 -7.86 22.12 18.32
CA GLU A 362 -8.49 22.88 19.40
C GLU A 362 -7.50 23.27 20.50
N VAL A 363 -6.69 22.31 20.99
CA VAL A 363 -5.70 22.57 22.06
C VAL A 363 -4.64 23.59 21.62
N TYR A 364 -4.24 23.56 20.36
CA TYR A 364 -3.32 24.56 19.80
C TYR A 364 -4.00 25.85 19.34
N ASN A 365 -5.33 26.00 19.50
CA ASN A 365 -6.13 27.16 19.07
C ASN A 365 -5.92 27.49 17.57
N VAL A 366 -5.83 26.46 16.71
CA VAL A 366 -5.64 26.65 15.26
C VAL A 366 -6.99 26.86 14.59
N MET A 367 -7.93 25.95 14.81
CA MET A 367 -9.30 26.01 14.28
C MET A 367 -10.24 25.14 15.11
N THR A 368 -11.54 25.45 15.01
CA THR A 368 -12.60 24.62 15.58
C THR A 368 -13.27 23.86 14.43
N LEU A 369 -13.31 22.54 14.53
CA LEU A 369 -13.92 21.66 13.54
C LEU A 369 -15.30 21.18 14.01
N PRO A 370 -16.27 20.96 13.10
CA PRO A 370 -17.60 20.47 13.45
C PRO A 370 -17.57 19.02 13.96
N ASP A 371 -18.67 18.60 14.60
CA ASP A 371 -18.83 17.19 15.05
C ASP A 371 -19.29 16.28 13.91
N ASP A 372 -20.03 16.82 12.95
CA ASP A 372 -20.50 16.05 11.79
C ASP A 372 -19.38 15.89 10.76
N TYR A 373 -18.84 14.69 10.69
CA TYR A 373 -17.79 14.29 9.77
C TYR A 373 -18.12 12.94 9.17
N TYR A 374 -17.97 12.83 7.84
CA TYR A 374 -17.99 11.51 7.19
C TYR A 374 -17.04 11.47 6.00
N VAL A 375 -16.63 10.26 5.66
CA VAL A 375 -15.73 9.96 4.53
C VAL A 375 -16.45 9.16 3.47
N ASP A 376 -16.26 9.57 2.21
CA ASP A 376 -16.72 8.85 1.02
C ASP A 376 -15.52 8.36 0.22
N PHE A 377 -15.40 7.05 0.08
CA PHE A 377 -14.33 6.41 -0.68
C PHE A 377 -14.63 6.31 -2.19
N GLY A 378 -15.74 6.85 -2.65
CA GLY A 378 -16.10 6.85 -4.06
C GLY A 378 -16.09 5.45 -4.71
N GLU A 379 -16.56 5.35 -5.92
CA GLU A 379 -16.48 4.13 -6.70
C GLU A 379 -15.18 4.08 -7.53
N ILE A 380 -14.64 2.87 -7.73
CA ILE A 380 -13.51 2.69 -8.64
C ILE A 380 -14.04 2.65 -10.08
N THR A 381 -13.63 3.64 -10.86
CA THR A 381 -13.94 3.70 -12.27
C THR A 381 -12.83 3.04 -13.10
N TYR A 382 -13.21 2.12 -13.97
CA TYR A 382 -12.31 1.54 -14.95
C TYR A 382 -12.42 2.30 -16.26
N PRO A 383 -11.32 2.51 -17.00
CA PRO A 383 -11.39 3.16 -18.28
C PRO A 383 -12.29 2.35 -19.23
N MET A 384 -13.32 2.99 -19.74
CA MET A 384 -14.15 2.43 -20.79
C MET A 384 -13.43 2.53 -22.14
N SER A 385 -13.77 1.66 -23.09
CA SER A 385 -13.34 1.88 -24.47
C SER A 385 -14.01 3.15 -25.00
N VAL A 386 -13.37 3.82 -25.94
CA VAL A 386 -13.92 5.04 -26.54
C VAL A 386 -15.34 4.80 -27.06
N ASP A 387 -15.60 3.64 -27.66
CA ASP A 387 -16.94 3.28 -28.17
C ASP A 387 -17.98 3.10 -27.05
N GLN A 388 -17.60 2.53 -25.91
CA GLN A 388 -18.49 2.38 -24.75
C GLN A 388 -18.78 3.72 -24.10
N GLU A 389 -17.76 4.57 -23.99
CA GLU A 389 -17.89 5.93 -23.45
C GLU A 389 -18.81 6.78 -24.33
N LEU A 390 -18.61 6.77 -25.63
CA LEU A 390 -19.49 7.46 -26.61
C LEU A 390 -20.92 6.97 -26.53
N LYS A 391 -21.17 5.65 -26.47
CA LYS A 391 -22.50 5.08 -26.31
C LYS A 391 -23.16 5.50 -25.00
N MET A 392 -22.43 5.51 -23.91
CA MET A 392 -22.93 5.96 -22.61
C MET A 392 -23.28 7.45 -22.61
N LEU A 393 -22.42 8.29 -23.19
CA LEU A 393 -22.66 9.73 -23.31
C LEU A 393 -23.85 10.01 -24.20
N GLN A 394 -23.98 9.30 -25.33
CA GLN A 394 -25.14 9.39 -26.22
C GLN A 394 -26.43 8.99 -25.50
N TRP A 395 -26.42 7.87 -24.76
CA TRP A 395 -27.56 7.43 -23.96
C TRP A 395 -27.97 8.45 -22.88
N LYS A 396 -27.01 9.09 -22.20
CA LYS A 396 -27.29 10.15 -21.23
C LYS A 396 -27.93 11.38 -21.87
N LEU A 397 -27.46 11.78 -23.07
CA LEU A 397 -28.03 12.87 -23.84
C LEU A 397 -29.45 12.55 -24.28
N ASP A 398 -29.68 11.35 -24.83
CA ASP A 398 -30.98 10.93 -25.37
C ASP A 398 -32.05 10.81 -24.27
N ASN A 399 -31.65 10.48 -23.04
CA ASN A 399 -32.54 10.38 -21.86
C ASN A 399 -32.62 11.69 -21.05
N GLY A 400 -31.98 12.77 -21.50
CA GLY A 400 -32.03 14.06 -20.82
C GLY A 400 -31.31 14.13 -19.45
N ILE A 401 -30.46 13.13 -19.16
CA ILE A 401 -29.66 13.07 -17.92
C ILE A 401 -28.43 14.01 -17.99
N MET A 402 -27.98 14.27 -19.21
CA MET A 402 -26.85 15.15 -19.52
C MET A 402 -27.28 16.14 -20.61
N THR A 403 -26.91 17.38 -20.44
CA THR A 403 -27.12 18.40 -21.50
C THR A 403 -25.90 18.50 -22.40
N LYS A 404 -26.04 19.15 -23.56
CA LYS A 404 -24.89 19.46 -24.44
C LYS A 404 -23.82 20.32 -23.72
N ARG A 405 -24.27 21.19 -22.82
CA ARG A 405 -23.39 21.98 -21.95
C ARG A 405 -22.56 21.07 -21.07
N ASP A 406 -23.18 20.12 -20.39
CA ASP A 406 -22.48 19.17 -19.51
C ASP A 406 -21.50 18.30 -20.30
N LEU A 407 -21.85 17.94 -21.55
CA LEU A 407 -20.98 17.18 -22.43
C LEU A 407 -19.73 17.97 -22.83
N LEU A 408 -19.87 19.27 -23.13
CA LEU A 408 -18.74 20.12 -23.45
C LEU A 408 -17.82 20.30 -22.24
N LEU A 409 -18.37 20.48 -21.05
CA LEU A 409 -17.61 20.56 -19.79
C LEU A 409 -16.94 19.23 -19.46
N TYR A 410 -17.56 18.10 -19.79
CA TYR A 410 -16.97 16.78 -19.59
C TYR A 410 -15.64 16.61 -20.35
N PHE A 411 -15.59 17.08 -21.60
CA PHE A 411 -14.37 17.03 -22.42
C PHE A 411 -13.42 18.22 -22.20
N ASN A 412 -13.91 19.32 -21.64
CA ASN A 412 -13.14 20.54 -21.42
C ASN A 412 -13.47 21.13 -20.03
N PRO A 413 -13.00 20.51 -18.93
CA PRO A 413 -13.37 20.90 -17.58
C PRO A 413 -12.89 22.29 -17.17
N ASP A 414 -11.87 22.82 -17.84
CA ASP A 414 -11.29 24.14 -17.55
C ASP A 414 -11.96 25.31 -18.33
N MET A 415 -13.01 25.00 -19.12
CA MET A 415 -13.70 25.98 -19.96
C MET A 415 -14.56 26.93 -19.09
N ASN A 416 -14.40 28.23 -19.26
CA ASN A 416 -15.22 29.23 -18.56
C ASN A 416 -16.63 29.36 -19.22
N ASP A 417 -17.56 30.02 -18.50
CA ASP A 417 -18.95 30.15 -18.95
C ASP A 417 -19.10 30.90 -20.29
N GLN A 418 -18.23 31.87 -20.59
CA GLN A 418 -18.26 32.63 -21.84
C GLN A 418 -17.80 31.77 -23.04
N GLU A 419 -16.68 31.07 -22.88
CA GLU A 419 -16.15 30.13 -23.86
C GLU A 419 -17.14 28.98 -24.15
N LEU A 420 -17.85 28.54 -23.12
CA LEU A 420 -18.84 27.48 -23.21
C LEU A 420 -20.07 27.93 -24.02
N GLU A 421 -20.58 29.16 -23.80
CA GLU A 421 -21.71 29.70 -24.59
C GLU A 421 -21.31 29.96 -26.03
N GLU A 422 -20.12 30.48 -26.28
CA GLU A 422 -19.59 30.69 -27.63
C GLU A 422 -19.49 29.36 -28.39
N LYS A 423 -18.95 28.31 -27.76
CA LYS A 423 -18.83 26.97 -28.37
C LYS A 423 -20.19 26.31 -28.62
N LEU A 424 -21.15 26.49 -27.72
CA LEU A 424 -22.53 26.02 -27.92
C LEU A 424 -23.20 26.73 -29.11
N GLY A 425 -22.93 28.02 -29.30
CA GLY A 425 -23.38 28.81 -30.44
C GLY A 425 -22.82 28.27 -31.75
N GLU A 426 -21.50 28.08 -31.83
CA GLU A 426 -20.82 27.50 -32.99
C GLU A 426 -21.43 26.15 -33.40
N VAL A 427 -21.56 25.21 -32.43
CA VAL A 427 -22.15 23.87 -32.69
C VAL A 427 -23.62 23.96 -33.17
N ALA A 428 -24.38 24.94 -32.67
CA ALA A 428 -25.75 25.15 -33.11
C ALA A 428 -25.81 25.70 -34.55
N GLU A 429 -24.91 26.60 -34.92
CA GLU A 429 -24.83 27.16 -36.29
C GLU A 429 -24.39 26.11 -37.32
N GLU A 430 -23.34 25.31 -37.02
CA GLU A 430 -22.90 24.21 -37.89
C GLU A 430 -24.03 23.21 -38.15
N ARG A 431 -24.77 22.82 -37.12
CA ARG A 431 -25.90 21.91 -37.28
C ARG A 431 -27.03 22.49 -38.13
N ASN A 432 -27.30 23.78 -38.00
CA ASN A 432 -28.30 24.45 -38.84
C ASN A 432 -27.88 24.51 -40.31
N GLN A 433 -26.58 24.72 -40.56
CA GLN A 433 -26.03 24.69 -41.93
C GLN A 433 -26.11 23.29 -42.55
N GLU A 434 -25.78 22.21 -41.79
CA GLU A 434 -25.89 20.84 -42.23
C GLU A 434 -27.35 20.45 -42.56
N VAL A 435 -28.29 20.84 -41.71
CA VAL A 435 -29.73 20.61 -41.94
C VAL A 435 -30.23 21.37 -43.17
N GLN A 436 -29.77 22.57 -43.45
CA GLN A 436 -30.10 23.33 -44.65
C GLN A 436 -29.51 22.66 -45.89
N GLN A 437 -28.25 22.26 -45.88
CA GLN A 437 -27.62 21.54 -47.00
C GLN A 437 -28.33 20.20 -47.30
N GLN A 438 -28.74 19.46 -46.27
CA GLN A 438 -29.52 18.21 -46.47
C GLN A 438 -30.90 18.48 -47.06
N ARG A 439 -31.59 19.56 -46.72
CA ARG A 439 -32.87 19.96 -47.31
C ARG A 439 -32.71 20.38 -48.77
N GLU A 440 -31.69 21.17 -49.07
CA GLU A 440 -31.39 21.58 -50.45
C GLU A 440 -31.01 20.39 -51.35
N ALA A 441 -30.30 19.40 -50.79
CA ALA A 441 -29.95 18.15 -51.51
C ALA A 441 -31.19 17.24 -51.78
N GLN A 442 -32.24 17.32 -50.97
CA GLN A 442 -33.47 16.52 -51.13
C GLN A 442 -34.53 17.18 -52.01
N GLU A 443 -34.50 18.52 -52.17
CA GLU A 443 -35.48 19.23 -53.03
C GLU A 443 -35.48 18.83 -54.54
N PRO A 444 -34.32 18.59 -55.19
CA PRO A 444 -34.34 18.23 -56.61
C PRO A 444 -35.00 16.85 -56.90
N VAL A 445 -34.97 15.92 -55.97
CA VAL A 445 -35.54 14.58 -56.10
C VAL A 445 -37.09 14.65 -56.09
N SER A 446 -37.67 15.49 -55.23
CA SER A 446 -39.10 15.66 -55.09
C SER A 446 -39.70 16.41 -56.27
N GLN A 447 -38.99 17.29 -56.97
CA GLN A 447 -39.44 17.93 -58.20
C GLN A 447 -39.41 17.01 -59.41
N ILE A 448 -38.39 16.11 -59.49
CA ILE A 448 -38.33 15.11 -60.58
C ILE A 448 -39.45 14.07 -60.42
N GLU A 449 -39.75 13.63 -59.17
CA GLU A 449 -40.88 12.72 -58.93
C GLU A 449 -42.26 13.36 -59.28
N ARG A 450 -42.45 14.64 -59.05
CA ARG A 450 -43.64 15.38 -59.39
C ARG A 450 -43.82 15.50 -60.92
N ILE A 451 -42.73 15.66 -61.67
CA ILE A 451 -42.71 15.73 -63.11
C ILE A 451 -43.01 14.33 -63.75
N LEU A 452 -42.47 13.27 -63.15
CA LEU A 452 -42.70 11.89 -63.62
C LEU A 452 -44.10 11.36 -63.33
N ASN A 453 -44.77 11.87 -62.25
CA ASN A 453 -46.18 11.46 -61.95
C ASN A 453 -47.25 12.36 -62.55
N ALA A 454 -46.91 13.38 -63.36
CA ALA A 454 -47.80 14.29 -64.00
C ALA A 454 -47.96 14.06 -65.53
N GLY A 455 -47.38 12.93 -66.07
CA GLY A 455 -47.42 12.57 -67.47
C GLY A 455 -48.36 11.39 -67.77
#